data_af8d9f2e2b1f801599fa69f7f3237759
#
_entry.id   af8d9f2e2b1f801599fa69f7f3237759
#
_cell.length_a   1.000
_cell.length_b   1.000
_cell.length_c   1.000
_cell.angle_alpha   90.00
_cell.angle_beta   90.00
_cell.angle_gamma   90.00
#
_symmetry.space_group_name_H-M   'P 1'
#
loop_
_entity.id
_entity.type
_entity.pdbx_description
1 polymer ?
#
loop_
_entity_poly.entity_id
_entity_poly.type
_entity_poly.pdbx_seq_one_letter_code
_entity_poly.pdbx_strand_id
1 'polypeptide(L)'
;WVPVLRYSEVLLTKAEALANLGTGVDADAVALINAVRARSSAAPVAPLTKDALIAAVLKERRIELAFEGQGEFEFLRTGRNIPAHSVVAEQAYGSDYVVLPIPKSEMDMNMKLIQNHGY
;
A
#
# COMPACT_ATOMS: atom_id res chain seq x y z
N TRP A 1 -15.03 15.94 -11.50
CA TRP A 1 -15.19 15.09 -10.31
C TRP A 1 -13.92 14.32 -10.08
N VAL A 2 -13.30 14.53 -8.93
CA VAL A 2 -12.16 13.74 -8.46
C VAL A 2 -12.67 12.84 -7.33
N PRO A 3 -12.71 11.52 -7.48
CA PRO A 3 -13.12 10.63 -6.40
C PRO A 3 -12.05 10.66 -5.30
N VAL A 4 -12.45 10.95 -4.07
CA VAL A 4 -11.56 10.93 -2.89
C VAL A 4 -11.51 9.54 -2.27
N LEU A 5 -12.61 8.79 -2.37
CA LEU A 5 -12.74 7.43 -1.87
C LEU A 5 -13.61 6.63 -2.82
N ARG A 6 -13.24 5.37 -3.09
CA ARG A 6 -14.00 4.46 -3.95
C ARG A 6 -14.47 3.23 -3.18
N TYR A 7 -15.62 2.68 -3.57
CA TYR A 7 -16.18 1.51 -2.91
C TYR A 7 -15.27 0.28 -2.97
N SER A 8 -14.53 0.10 -4.06
CA SER A 8 -13.52 -0.97 -4.18
C SER A 8 -12.41 -0.86 -3.13
N GLU A 9 -11.97 0.36 -2.79
CA GLU A 9 -11.01 0.59 -1.71
C GLU A 9 -11.56 0.14 -0.36
N VAL A 10 -12.82 0.44 -0.06
CA VAL A 10 -13.49 0.00 1.17
C VAL A 10 -13.57 -1.52 1.25
N LEU A 11 -13.93 -2.19 0.13
CA LEU A 11 -13.98 -3.66 0.07
C LEU A 11 -12.61 -4.28 0.33
N LEU A 12 -11.56 -3.75 -0.30
CA LEU A 12 -10.20 -4.26 -0.14
C LEU A 12 -9.63 -3.95 1.25
N THR A 13 -9.96 -2.81 1.84
CA THR A 13 -9.60 -2.49 3.24
C THR A 13 -10.25 -3.46 4.21
N LYS A 14 -11.54 -3.79 4.01
CA LYS A 14 -12.22 -4.81 4.80
C LYS A 14 -11.59 -6.19 4.61
N ALA A 15 -11.26 -6.57 3.36
CA ALA A 15 -10.61 -7.84 3.07
C ALA A 15 -9.25 -7.96 3.77
N GLU A 16 -8.46 -6.89 3.79
CA GLU A 16 -7.18 -6.84 4.49
C GLU A 16 -7.34 -6.99 6.01
N ALA A 17 -8.31 -6.30 6.60
CA ALA A 17 -8.59 -6.40 8.02
C ALA A 17 -8.99 -7.83 8.41
N LEU A 18 -9.90 -8.47 7.66
CA LEU A 18 -10.31 -9.86 7.89
C LEU A 18 -9.14 -10.83 7.74
N ALA A 19 -8.32 -10.68 6.70
CA ALA A 19 -7.14 -11.51 6.47
C ALA A 19 -6.12 -11.42 7.62
N ASN A 20 -5.97 -10.25 8.24
CA ASN A 20 -5.03 -10.06 9.35
C ASN A 20 -5.59 -10.56 10.69
N LEU A 21 -6.89 -10.41 10.96
CA LEU A 21 -7.52 -10.84 12.20
C LEU A 21 -7.58 -12.37 12.35
N GLY A 22 -7.81 -13.09 11.26
CA GLY A 22 -7.93 -14.55 11.28
C GLY A 22 -6.61 -15.28 11.49
N THR A 23 -6.67 -16.56 11.84
CA THR A 23 -5.51 -17.46 11.95
C THR A 23 -5.24 -18.27 10.67
N GLY A 24 -6.14 -18.22 9.71
CA GLY A 24 -6.09 -18.96 8.44
C GLY A 24 -6.62 -18.15 7.27
N VAL A 25 -7.08 -18.83 6.23
CA VAL A 25 -7.73 -18.20 5.07
C VAL A 25 -9.16 -17.83 5.44
N ASP A 26 -9.44 -16.54 5.43
CA ASP A 26 -10.78 -15.99 5.68
C ASP A 26 -11.59 -15.99 4.37
N ALA A 27 -12.73 -16.68 4.38
CA ALA A 27 -13.58 -16.85 3.20
C ALA A 27 -14.25 -15.53 2.75
N ASP A 28 -14.61 -14.67 3.70
CA ASP A 28 -15.23 -13.38 3.39
C ASP A 28 -14.18 -12.44 2.75
N ALA A 29 -12.94 -12.45 3.25
CA ALA A 29 -11.85 -11.72 2.62
C ALA A 29 -11.61 -12.17 1.16
N VAL A 30 -11.61 -13.47 0.91
CA VAL A 30 -11.51 -14.04 -0.45
C VAL A 30 -12.69 -13.60 -1.33
N ALA A 31 -13.91 -13.63 -0.80
CA ALA A 31 -15.09 -13.18 -1.53
C ALA A 31 -15.02 -11.68 -1.90
N LEU A 32 -14.55 -10.84 -0.98
CA LEU A 32 -14.39 -9.40 -1.21
C LEU A 32 -13.36 -9.09 -2.31
N ILE A 33 -12.19 -9.75 -2.29
CA ILE A 33 -11.19 -9.61 -3.37
C ILE A 33 -11.81 -10.02 -4.71
N ASN A 34 -12.48 -11.17 -4.74
CA ASN A 34 -13.05 -11.72 -5.97
C ASN A 34 -14.20 -10.86 -6.50
N ALA A 35 -14.95 -10.16 -5.65
CA ALA A 35 -15.94 -9.17 -6.08
C ALA A 35 -15.29 -7.99 -6.82
N VAL A 36 -14.16 -7.49 -6.35
CA VAL A 36 -13.40 -6.44 -7.05
C VAL A 36 -12.87 -6.96 -8.39
N ARG A 37 -12.29 -8.15 -8.42
CA ARG A 37 -11.74 -8.80 -9.62
C ARG A 37 -12.80 -9.09 -10.68
N ALA A 38 -13.96 -9.55 -10.27
CA ALA A 38 -15.09 -9.87 -11.17
C ALA A 38 -15.53 -8.63 -11.97
N ARG A 39 -15.50 -7.44 -11.39
CA ARG A 39 -15.84 -6.19 -12.07
C ARG A 39 -14.97 -5.94 -13.30
N SER A 40 -13.69 -6.32 -13.26
CA SER A 40 -12.73 -6.19 -14.37
C SER A 40 -12.56 -7.48 -15.19
N SER A 41 -13.45 -8.45 -15.01
CA SER A 41 -13.38 -9.77 -15.65
C SER A 41 -12.06 -10.52 -15.40
N ALA A 42 -11.38 -10.22 -14.29
CA ALA A 42 -10.17 -10.92 -13.90
C ALA A 42 -10.50 -12.26 -13.23
N ALA A 43 -9.63 -13.25 -13.45
CA ALA A 43 -9.82 -14.58 -12.87
C ALA A 43 -9.83 -14.52 -11.33
N PRO A 44 -10.70 -15.29 -10.65
CA PRO A 44 -10.75 -15.31 -9.20
C PRO A 44 -9.45 -15.84 -8.59
N VAL A 45 -9.14 -15.40 -7.36
CA VAL A 45 -8.04 -15.95 -6.56
C VAL A 45 -8.58 -16.95 -5.54
N ALA A 46 -7.77 -17.99 -5.23
CA ALA A 46 -8.07 -19.01 -4.23
C ALA A 46 -6.79 -19.28 -3.40
N PRO A 47 -6.42 -18.36 -2.48
CA PRO A 47 -5.23 -18.53 -1.66
C PRO A 47 -5.38 -19.72 -0.71
N LEU A 48 -4.29 -20.47 -0.50
CA LEU A 48 -4.27 -21.67 0.34
C LEU A 48 -3.73 -21.39 1.76
N THR A 49 -3.13 -20.21 1.97
CA THR A 49 -2.57 -19.83 3.27
C THR A 49 -2.95 -18.39 3.62
N LYS A 50 -2.89 -18.04 4.91
CA LYS A 50 -3.09 -16.67 5.39
C LYS A 50 -2.15 -15.68 4.68
N ASP A 51 -0.87 -16.00 4.59
CA ASP A 51 0.11 -15.11 3.99
C ASP A 51 -0.15 -14.91 2.48
N ALA A 52 -0.56 -15.98 1.79
CA ALA A 52 -0.98 -15.89 0.39
C ALA A 52 -2.24 -15.02 0.22
N LEU A 53 -3.18 -15.08 1.17
CA LEU A 53 -4.37 -14.24 1.18
C LEU A 53 -3.99 -12.76 1.38
N ILE A 54 -3.16 -12.45 2.38
CA ILE A 54 -2.67 -11.08 2.63
C ILE A 54 -1.92 -10.55 1.39
N ALA A 55 -1.03 -11.35 0.81
CA ALA A 55 -0.31 -10.97 -0.40
C ALA A 55 -1.26 -10.71 -1.59
N ALA A 56 -2.33 -11.51 -1.74
CA ALA A 56 -3.33 -11.33 -2.78
C ALA A 56 -4.12 -10.03 -2.58
N VAL A 57 -4.54 -9.71 -1.35
CA VAL A 57 -5.23 -8.45 -1.03
C VAL A 57 -4.34 -7.25 -1.36
N LEU A 58 -3.10 -7.23 -0.89
CA LEU A 58 -2.17 -6.13 -1.10
C LEU A 58 -1.83 -5.95 -2.59
N LYS A 59 -1.71 -7.06 -3.34
CA LYS A 59 -1.54 -7.01 -4.79
C LYS A 59 -2.76 -6.41 -5.48
N GLU A 60 -3.96 -6.82 -5.09
CA GLU A 60 -5.19 -6.30 -5.69
C GLU A 60 -5.38 -4.81 -5.39
N ARG A 61 -5.10 -4.37 -4.15
CA ARG A 61 -5.10 -2.95 -3.79
C ARG A 61 -4.18 -2.14 -4.68
N ARG A 62 -2.95 -2.62 -4.89
CA ARG A 62 -1.97 -1.94 -5.75
C ARG A 62 -2.44 -1.81 -7.19
N ILE A 63 -3.15 -2.81 -7.73
CA ILE A 63 -3.68 -2.78 -9.10
C ILE A 63 -4.91 -1.88 -9.18
N GLU A 64 -5.85 -2.04 -8.25
CA GLU A 64 -7.13 -1.32 -8.24
C GLU A 64 -6.94 0.19 -7.98
N LEU A 65 -5.99 0.56 -7.12
CA LEU A 65 -5.71 1.95 -6.74
C LEU A 65 -4.48 2.52 -7.47
N ALA A 66 -4.11 1.92 -8.61
CA ALA A 66 -3.00 2.40 -9.41
C ALA A 66 -3.24 3.85 -9.85
N PHE A 67 -2.19 4.68 -9.79
CA PHE A 67 -2.21 6.11 -10.13
C PHE A 67 -3.06 7.01 -9.21
N GLU A 68 -3.49 6.51 -8.05
CA GLU A 68 -4.26 7.28 -7.05
C GLU A 68 -3.39 7.77 -5.87
N GLY A 69 -2.07 7.75 -6.00
CA GLY A 69 -1.13 8.21 -4.97
C GLY A 69 -0.95 7.27 -3.77
N GLN A 70 -1.53 6.07 -3.81
CA GLN A 70 -1.52 5.13 -2.68
C GLN A 70 -0.27 4.24 -2.60
N GLY A 71 0.50 4.14 -3.70
CA GLY A 71 1.52 3.10 -3.87
C GLY A 71 2.60 3.09 -2.80
N GLU A 72 3.21 4.24 -2.53
CA GLU A 72 4.28 4.38 -1.54
C GLU A 72 3.77 4.10 -0.12
N PHE A 73 2.64 4.70 0.25
CA PHE A 73 2.03 4.49 1.56
C PHE A 73 1.67 3.02 1.83
N GLU A 74 1.26 2.27 0.81
CA GLU A 74 0.98 0.83 0.92
C GLU A 74 2.22 0.02 1.30
N PHE A 75 3.38 0.35 0.75
CA PHE A 75 4.62 -0.31 1.13
C PHE A 75 5.03 0.06 2.55
N LEU A 76 5.07 1.34 2.87
CA LEU A 76 5.54 1.84 4.15
C LEU A 76 4.65 1.38 5.31
N ARG A 77 3.33 1.49 5.20
CA ARG A 77 2.43 1.04 6.27
C ARG A 77 2.44 -0.46 6.52
N THR A 78 2.86 -1.26 5.54
CA THR A 78 2.99 -2.72 5.66
C THR A 78 4.42 -3.19 5.96
N GLY A 79 5.34 -2.27 6.27
CA GLY A 79 6.72 -2.57 6.62
C GLY A 79 7.53 -3.17 5.47
N ARG A 80 7.17 -2.86 4.23
CA ARG A 80 7.82 -3.40 3.03
C ARG A 80 8.69 -2.35 2.35
N ASN A 81 9.71 -2.82 1.66
CA ASN A 81 10.54 -1.97 0.81
C ASN A 81 9.71 -1.40 -0.35
N ILE A 82 10.01 -0.17 -0.75
CA ILE A 82 9.50 0.40 -1.99
C ILE A 82 10.32 -0.20 -3.13
N PRO A 83 9.71 -0.97 -4.06
CA PRO A 83 10.47 -1.64 -5.10
C PRO A 83 11.13 -0.66 -6.08
N ALA A 84 12.23 -1.07 -6.64
CA ALA A 84 12.90 -0.32 -7.72
C ALA A 84 11.93 -0.02 -8.87
N HIS A 85 12.01 1.18 -9.42
CA HIS A 85 11.20 1.59 -10.56
C HIS A 85 11.96 2.60 -11.42
N SER A 86 11.91 2.42 -12.73
CA SER A 86 12.66 3.26 -13.67
C SER A 86 14.15 3.36 -13.30
N VAL A 87 14.65 4.54 -13.01
CA VAL A 87 16.04 4.82 -12.60
C VAL A 87 16.23 4.88 -11.09
N VAL A 88 15.16 4.70 -10.31
CA VAL A 88 15.21 4.72 -8.84
C VAL A 88 15.43 3.32 -8.31
N ALA A 89 16.48 3.12 -7.53
CA ALA A 89 16.76 1.85 -6.86
C ALA A 89 15.70 1.55 -5.78
N GLU A 90 15.61 0.28 -5.38
CA GLU A 90 14.78 -0.13 -4.24
C GLU A 90 15.13 0.68 -3.00
N GLN A 91 14.11 1.16 -2.29
CA GLN A 91 14.26 1.86 -1.02
C GLN A 91 13.84 0.93 0.12
N ALA A 92 14.79 0.63 1.00
CA ALA A 92 14.53 -0.23 2.15
C ALA A 92 13.55 0.46 3.12
N TYR A 93 12.60 -0.32 3.67
CA TYR A 93 11.76 0.15 4.77
C TYR A 93 12.61 0.65 5.94
N GLY A 94 12.30 1.85 6.43
CA GLY A 94 13.05 2.49 7.52
C GLY A 94 14.39 3.13 7.10
N SER A 95 14.73 3.16 5.79
CA SER A 95 15.87 3.94 5.33
C SER A 95 15.58 5.45 5.38
N ASP A 96 16.62 6.26 5.44
CA ASP A 96 16.50 7.73 5.48
C ASP A 96 15.70 8.30 4.29
N TYR A 97 15.85 7.67 3.13
CA TYR A 97 15.25 8.13 1.87
C TYR A 97 13.74 7.90 1.73
N VAL A 98 13.10 7.19 2.68
CA VAL A 98 11.63 7.08 2.74
C VAL A 98 10.98 8.24 3.50
N VAL A 99 11.79 9.12 4.09
CA VAL A 99 11.34 10.36 4.74
C VAL A 99 11.81 11.53 3.89
N LEU A 100 10.89 12.43 3.50
CA LEU A 100 11.26 13.60 2.69
C LEU A 100 12.09 14.60 3.51
N PRO A 101 13.05 15.31 2.87
CA PRO A 101 13.79 16.37 3.53
C PRO A 101 12.88 17.56 3.87
N ILE A 102 13.19 18.26 4.96
CA ILE A 102 12.58 19.55 5.25
C ILE A 102 13.06 20.54 4.16
N PRO A 103 12.14 21.29 3.50
CA PRO A 103 12.51 22.23 2.47
C PRO A 103 13.54 23.26 2.98
N LYS A 104 14.53 23.57 2.13
CA LYS A 104 15.58 24.54 2.50
C LYS A 104 15.02 25.90 2.93
N SER A 105 13.96 26.36 2.27
CA SER A 105 13.28 27.61 2.65
C SER A 105 12.80 27.62 4.10
N GLU A 106 12.28 26.49 4.60
CA GLU A 106 11.84 26.36 5.99
C GLU A 106 13.02 26.35 6.96
N MET A 107 14.09 25.65 6.58
CA MET A 107 15.34 25.63 7.36
C MET A 107 15.96 27.02 7.47
N ASP A 108 15.97 27.81 6.39
CA ASP A 108 16.52 29.16 6.36
C ASP A 108 15.70 30.15 7.21
N MET A 109 14.39 29.92 7.34
CA MET A 109 13.50 30.76 8.16
C MET A 109 13.49 30.38 9.63
N ASN A 110 13.80 29.15 9.98
CA ASN A 110 13.80 28.68 11.37
C ASN A 110 15.09 27.90 11.70
N MET A 111 16.05 28.64 12.24
CA MET A 111 17.37 28.09 12.64
C MET A 111 17.32 27.01 13.73
N LYS A 112 16.17 26.74 14.31
CA LYS A 112 16.00 25.66 15.30
C LYS A 112 15.56 24.33 14.66
N LEU A 113 15.23 24.31 13.38
CA LEU A 113 14.92 23.08 12.68
C LEU A 113 16.19 22.25 12.49
N ILE A 114 16.06 20.96 12.70
CA ILE A 114 17.11 19.97 12.42
C ILE A 114 16.60 19.14 11.24
N GLN A 115 17.43 19.04 10.20
CA GLN A 115 17.11 18.26 9.00
C GLN A 115 16.94 16.79 9.34
N ASN A 116 16.08 16.09 8.60
CA ASN A 116 15.95 14.64 8.67
C ASN A 116 17.30 13.98 8.35
N HIS A 117 17.55 12.85 9.00
CA HIS A 117 18.77 12.08 8.76
C HIS A 117 18.91 11.69 7.28
N GLY A 118 20.12 11.74 6.73
CA GLY A 118 20.38 11.41 5.32
C GLY A 118 20.38 12.58 4.34
N TYR A 119 20.10 13.82 4.80
CA TYR A 119 20.04 15.03 3.98
C TYR A 119 20.93 16.17 4.49
#